data_ded6cfef89259fe6140342b76da6e3b6
#
_entry.id   ded6cfef89259fe6140342b76da6e3b6
#
_cell.length_a   1.000
_cell.length_b   1.000
_cell.length_c   1.000
_cell.angle_alpha   90.00
_cell.angle_beta   90.00
_cell.angle_gamma   90.00
#
_symmetry.space_group_name_H-M   'P 1'
#
loop_
_entity.id
_entity.type
_entity.pdbx_description
1 polymer ?
#
loop_
_entity_poly.entity_id
_entity_poly.type
_entity_poly.pdbx_seq_one_letter_code
_entity_poly.pdbx_strand_id
1 'polypeptide(L)' 'MTREETVKIIRIMVDSYPNYKPNDISETVDVWQMMLSDYDYNLVAMALKAYILSDTSGFAPSIGQLVGKIQTLTKPQE' A
#
# COMPACT_ATOMS: atom_id res chain seq x y z
N MET A 1 -5.86 1.60 10.14
CA MET A 1 -5.77 0.16 9.79
C MET A 1 -5.30 -0.66 10.97
N THR A 2 -5.80 -1.88 11.09
CA THR A 2 -5.27 -2.84 12.06
C THR A 2 -3.98 -3.47 11.53
N ARG A 3 -3.26 -4.18 12.42
CA ARG A 3 -2.08 -4.94 12.01
C ARG A 3 -2.44 -6.02 10.97
N GLU A 4 -3.55 -6.71 11.18
CA GLU A 4 -4.00 -7.75 10.26
C GLU A 4 -4.30 -7.18 8.86
N GLU A 5 -4.92 -6.03 8.82
CA GLU A 5 -5.19 -5.32 7.56
C GLU A 5 -3.89 -4.90 6.87
N THR A 6 -2.93 -4.43 7.66
CA THR A 6 -1.62 -4.05 7.12
C THR A 6 -0.90 -5.27 6.54
N VAL A 7 -0.98 -6.42 7.22
CA VAL A 7 -0.41 -7.67 6.71
C VAL A 7 -1.01 -8.02 5.35
N LYS A 8 -2.32 -7.84 5.18
CA LYS A 8 -2.97 -8.09 3.88
C LYS A 8 -2.42 -7.18 2.79
N ILE A 9 -2.22 -5.90 3.09
CA ILE A 9 -1.64 -4.94 2.13
C ILE A 9 -0.24 -5.38 1.71
N ILE A 10 0.62 -5.75 2.67
CA ILE A 10 1.98 -6.19 2.37
C ILE A 10 1.95 -7.48 1.54
N ARG A 11 1.07 -8.42 1.86
CA ARG A 11 0.94 -9.67 1.09
C ARG A 11 0.52 -9.43 -0.35
N ILE A 12 -0.39 -8.50 -0.58
CA ILE A 12 -0.80 -8.13 -1.93
C ILE A 12 0.41 -7.65 -2.72
N MET A 13 1.26 -6.82 -2.11
CA MET A 13 2.46 -6.32 -2.78
C MET A 13 3.45 -7.44 -3.06
N VAL A 14 3.69 -8.34 -2.11
CA VAL A 14 4.59 -9.47 -2.28
C VAL A 14 4.12 -10.38 -3.42
N ASP A 15 2.82 -10.65 -3.47
CA ASP A 15 2.24 -11.53 -4.49
C ASP A 15 2.17 -10.86 -5.87
N SER A 16 2.05 -9.53 -5.90
CA SER A 16 1.91 -8.79 -7.16
C SER A 16 3.25 -8.41 -7.78
N TYR A 17 4.32 -8.35 -6.98
CA TYR A 17 5.65 -7.92 -7.42
C TYR A 17 6.68 -8.97 -7.03
N PRO A 18 7.13 -9.82 -7.98
CA PRO A 18 8.05 -10.93 -7.66
C PRO A 18 9.37 -10.49 -7.03
N ASN A 19 9.80 -9.26 -7.28
CA ASN A 19 11.05 -8.71 -6.74
C ASN A 19 10.87 -7.96 -5.41
N TYR A 20 9.64 -7.86 -4.91
CA TYR A 20 9.38 -7.26 -3.60
C TYR A 20 9.51 -8.33 -2.53
N LYS A 21 10.64 -8.34 -1.84
CA LYS A 21 10.97 -9.36 -0.82
C LYS A 21 11.50 -8.67 0.44
N PRO A 22 10.59 -8.24 1.32
CA PRO A 22 11.02 -7.65 2.60
C PRO A 22 11.84 -8.65 3.41
N ASN A 23 12.95 -8.19 3.98
CA ASN A 23 13.81 -9.05 4.81
C ASN A 23 13.12 -9.48 6.10
N ASP A 24 12.37 -8.59 6.70
CA ASP A 24 11.63 -8.84 7.94
C ASP A 24 10.21 -8.31 7.76
N ILE A 25 9.29 -9.24 7.47
CA ILE A 25 7.90 -8.89 7.22
C ILE A 25 7.26 -8.25 8.46
N SER A 26 7.60 -8.75 9.64
CA SER A 26 7.03 -8.20 10.88
C SER A 26 7.43 -6.74 11.07
N GLU A 27 8.68 -6.40 10.86
CA GLU A 27 9.15 -5.02 10.94
C GLU A 27 8.52 -4.14 9.86
N THR A 28 8.43 -4.66 8.63
CA THR A 28 7.81 -3.94 7.53
C THR A 28 6.35 -3.63 7.86
N VAL A 29 5.61 -4.60 8.39
CA VAL A 29 4.22 -4.42 8.80
C VAL A 29 4.12 -3.35 9.89
N ASP A 30 5.03 -3.37 10.87
CA ASP A 30 5.02 -2.38 11.95
C ASP A 30 5.19 -0.96 11.41
N VAL A 31 6.14 -0.76 10.49
CA VAL A 31 6.39 0.55 9.90
C VAL A 31 5.20 1.01 9.06
N TRP A 32 4.68 0.15 8.21
CA TRP A 32 3.56 0.50 7.35
C TRP A 32 2.30 0.78 8.16
N GLN A 33 2.05 0.01 9.23
CA GLN A 33 0.90 0.25 10.11
C GLN A 33 1.01 1.63 10.77
N MET A 34 2.20 1.99 11.25
CA MET A 34 2.43 3.28 11.86
C MET A 34 2.17 4.42 10.87
N MET A 35 2.70 4.30 9.66
CA MET A 35 2.60 5.36 8.65
C MET A 35 1.19 5.50 8.08
N LEU A 36 0.43 4.42 8.04
CA LEU A 36 -0.92 4.40 7.45
C LEU A 36 -2.02 4.34 8.50
N SER A 37 -1.70 4.62 9.77
CA SER A 37 -2.66 4.49 10.87
C SER A 37 -3.89 5.39 10.71
N ASP A 38 -3.74 6.53 10.02
CA ASP A 38 -4.83 7.49 9.82
C ASP A 38 -5.73 7.16 8.63
N TYR A 39 -5.41 6.08 7.90
CA TYR A 39 -6.14 5.73 6.68
C TYR A 39 -6.98 4.48 6.89
N ASP A 40 -8.17 4.47 6.28
CA ASP A 40 -9.05 3.32 6.28
C ASP A 40 -8.52 2.23 5.34
N TYR A 41 -8.65 0.98 5.76
CA TYR A 41 -8.17 -0.17 4.98
C TYR A 41 -8.74 -0.20 3.57
N ASN A 42 -10.06 0.03 3.44
CA ASN A 42 -10.70 -0.02 2.11
C ASN A 42 -10.10 1.01 1.17
N LEU A 43 -9.78 2.19 1.68
CA LEU A 43 -9.18 3.26 0.89
C LEU A 43 -7.76 2.90 0.48
N VAL A 44 -6.97 2.36 1.40
CA VAL A 44 -5.60 1.91 1.11
C VAL A 44 -5.62 0.78 0.09
N ALA A 45 -6.52 -0.18 0.24
CA ALA A 45 -6.65 -1.30 -0.69
C ALA A 45 -7.04 -0.83 -2.09
N MET A 46 -7.97 0.11 -2.20
CA MET A 46 -8.36 0.70 -3.48
C MET A 46 -7.19 1.42 -4.15
N ALA A 47 -6.44 2.19 -3.37
CA ALA A 47 -5.28 2.91 -3.88
C ALA A 47 -4.20 1.94 -4.37
N LEU A 48 -3.95 0.89 -3.61
CA LEU A 48 -2.98 -0.14 -3.99
C LEU A 48 -3.41 -0.86 -5.28
N LYS A 49 -4.69 -1.23 -5.37
CA LYS A 49 -5.22 -1.84 -6.58
C LYS A 49 -5.04 -0.92 -7.79
N ALA A 50 -5.38 0.35 -7.64
CA ALA A 50 -5.23 1.32 -8.72
C ALA A 50 -3.77 1.47 -9.13
N TYR A 51 -2.85 1.49 -8.17
CA TYR A 51 -1.43 1.55 -8.46
C TYR A 51 -0.99 0.32 -9.25
N ILE A 52 -1.31 -0.87 -8.77
CA ILE A 52 -0.88 -2.13 -9.38
C ILE A 52 -1.38 -2.23 -10.82
N LEU A 53 -2.65 -1.90 -11.05
CA LEU A 53 -3.26 -2.03 -12.37
C LEU A 53 -2.73 -1.02 -13.38
N SER A 54 -2.22 0.10 -12.93
CA SER A 54 -1.67 1.14 -13.81
C SER A 54 -0.14 1.15 -13.85
N ASP A 55 0.51 0.37 -12.99
CA ASP A 55 1.97 0.38 -12.88
C ASP A 55 2.61 -0.33 -14.06
N THR A 56 3.59 0.33 -14.66
CA THR A 56 4.42 -0.23 -15.72
C THR A 56 5.88 -0.36 -15.33
N SER A 57 6.23 0.06 -14.10
CA SER A 57 7.61 0.03 -13.62
C SER A 57 8.05 -1.35 -13.15
N GLY A 58 7.11 -2.18 -12.67
CA GLY A 58 7.41 -3.47 -12.09
C GLY A 58 7.89 -3.40 -10.65
N PHE A 59 7.81 -2.25 -10.00
CA PHE A 59 8.23 -2.06 -8.62
C PHE A 59 7.05 -1.71 -7.73
N ALA A 60 7.00 -2.36 -6.54
CA ALA A 60 5.99 -2.05 -5.54
C ALA A 60 6.07 -0.58 -5.12
N PRO A 61 4.94 0.04 -4.74
CA PRO A 61 4.96 1.44 -4.33
C PRO A 61 5.67 1.63 -3.00
N SER A 62 6.33 2.78 -2.85
CA SER A 62 6.74 3.25 -1.53
C SER A 62 5.50 3.73 -0.76
N ILE A 63 5.66 3.94 0.54
CA ILE A 63 4.58 4.50 1.36
C ILE A 63 4.13 5.85 0.79
N GLY A 64 5.08 6.71 0.41
CA GLY A 64 4.76 8.01 -0.17
C GLY A 64 3.98 7.93 -1.48
N GLN A 65 4.35 7.00 -2.35
CA GLN A 65 3.63 6.78 -3.60
C GLN A 65 2.20 6.30 -3.33
N LEU A 66 2.03 5.41 -2.36
CA LEU A 66 0.70 4.90 -2.01
C LEU A 66 -0.17 6.00 -1.41
N VAL A 67 0.39 6.79 -0.49
CA VAL A 67 -0.31 7.93 0.11
C VAL A 67 -0.69 8.95 -0.98
N GLY A 68 0.19 9.21 -1.91
CA GLY A 68 -0.12 10.09 -3.04
C GLY A 68 -1.29 9.58 -3.86
N LYS A 69 -1.37 8.27 -4.07
CA LYS A 69 -2.49 7.64 -4.79
C LYS A 69 -3.79 7.77 -3.99
N ILE A 70 -3.73 7.57 -2.67
CA ILE A 70 -4.88 7.78 -1.78
C ILE A 70 -5.40 9.21 -1.91
N GLN A 71 -4.51 10.19 -1.87
CA GLN A 71 -4.88 11.60 -1.99
C GLN A 71 -5.55 11.90 -3.33
N THR A 72 -5.05 11.29 -4.40
CA THR A 72 -5.64 11.44 -5.73
C THR A 72 -7.07 10.91 -5.76
N LEU A 73 -7.33 9.76 -5.12
CA LEU A 73 -8.66 9.15 -5.10
C LEU A 73 -9.65 9.90 -4.22
N THR A 74 -9.15 10.64 -3.22
CA THR A 74 -10.02 11.33 -2.25
C THR A 74 -10.18 12.81 -2.51
N LYS A 75 -9.40 13.38 -3.42
CA LYS A 75 -9.55 14.80 -3.76
C LYS A 75 -10.88 15.05 -4.44
N PRO A 76 -11.64 16.07 -3.98
CA PRO A 76 -12.83 16.46 -4.71
C PRO A 76 -12.43 16.98 -6.10
N GLN A 77 -13.20 16.59 -7.09
CA GLN A 77 -13.00 17.12 -8.45
C GLN A 77 -13.62 18.51 -8.50
N GLU A 78 -12.83 19.45 -8.96
CA GLU A 78 -13.30 20.81 -9.22
C GLU A 78 -13.78 20.97 -10.64
#